data_26d18b14e6a37dd8400699f15778fd2f
#
_entry.id   26d18b14e6a37dd8400699f15778fd2f
#
_cell.length_a   1.000
_cell.length_b   1.000
_cell.length_c   1.000
_cell.angle_alpha   90.00
_cell.angle_beta   90.00
_cell.angle_gamma   90.00
#
_symmetry.space_group_name_H-M   'P 1'
#
loop_
_entity.id
_entity.type
_entity.pdbx_description
1 polymer ?
#
loop_
_entity_poly.entity_id
_entity_poly.type
_entity_poly.pdbx_seq_one_letter_code
_entity_poly.pdbx_strand_id
1 'polypeptide(L)'
;LILIKGVMNLKDKILGVAKELFIKNGYNATTTGEIVKLSESSKGNLYYHFKTKENLFLEILNIEESKWQEQWKKEQIKCKTNREKFYLYNELSLTTEYYYPLQNAIIEFYTEYYKTNSINEKMNKLENKYIDAYHVIFKEGNLNGEWCINDVNAVSKIAANAVNGIVTFTHEQNINERIKLMNKFSQIFLNGLSK
;
A
#
# COMPACT_ATOMS: atom_id res chain seq x y z
N LEU A 1 -1.08 33.44 18.58
CA LEU A 1 -1.37 32.10 17.98
C LEU A 1 -0.36 31.10 18.51
N ILE A 2 -0.72 30.38 19.56
CA ILE A 2 0.12 29.36 20.20
C ILE A 2 -0.09 28.08 19.37
N LEU A 3 0.88 27.76 18.50
CA LEU A 3 1.03 26.42 17.92
C LEU A 3 1.29 25.45 19.07
N ILE A 4 0.29 24.69 19.46
CA ILE A 4 0.45 23.51 20.31
C ILE A 4 1.26 22.51 19.46
N LYS A 5 2.59 22.51 19.61
CA LYS A 5 3.43 21.38 19.24
C LYS A 5 2.98 20.21 20.12
N GLY A 6 2.08 19.37 19.61
CA GLY A 6 1.75 18.11 20.26
C GLY A 6 3.05 17.36 20.51
N VAL A 7 3.34 17.05 21.76
CA VAL A 7 4.49 16.20 22.13
C VAL A 7 4.27 14.87 21.44
N MET A 8 5.01 14.62 20.36
CA MET A 8 4.98 13.35 19.65
C MET A 8 5.33 12.25 20.64
N ASN A 9 4.45 11.30 20.87
CA ASN A 9 4.73 10.26 21.84
C ASN A 9 5.92 9.40 21.37
N LEU A 10 6.56 8.70 22.29
CA LEU A 10 7.79 7.94 21.99
C LEU A 10 7.56 6.86 20.93
N LYS A 11 6.38 6.24 20.92
CA LYS A 11 5.99 5.23 19.92
C LYS A 11 5.97 5.84 18.52
N ASP A 12 5.36 7.02 18.36
CA ASP A 12 5.27 7.72 17.07
C ASP A 12 6.66 8.18 16.61
N LYS A 13 7.53 8.61 17.53
CA LYS A 13 8.92 8.95 17.20
C LYS A 13 9.69 7.73 16.67
N ILE A 14 9.54 6.56 17.30
CA ILE A 14 10.15 5.32 16.83
C ILE A 14 9.63 4.94 15.44
N LEU A 15 8.30 5.01 15.22
CA LEU A 15 7.66 4.71 13.93
C LEU A 15 8.16 5.65 12.82
N GLY A 16 8.23 6.96 13.09
CA GLY A 16 8.72 7.95 12.13
C GLY A 16 10.17 7.69 11.73
N VAL A 17 11.06 7.52 12.70
CA VAL A 17 12.48 7.22 12.45
C VAL A 17 12.66 5.90 11.71
N ALA A 18 11.93 4.86 12.11
CA ALA A 18 12.00 3.56 11.46
C ALA A 18 11.53 3.64 10.00
N LYS A 19 10.44 4.35 9.72
CA LYS A 19 9.94 4.58 8.36
C LYS A 19 11.00 5.22 7.48
N GLU A 20 11.62 6.32 7.94
CA GLU A 20 12.68 7.00 7.18
C GLU A 20 13.89 6.10 6.90
N LEU A 21 14.29 5.29 7.88
CA LEU A 21 15.38 4.33 7.68
C LEU A 21 15.02 3.22 6.70
N PHE A 22 13.80 2.68 6.76
CA PHE A 22 13.32 1.69 5.79
C PHE A 22 13.24 2.25 4.37
N ILE A 23 12.82 3.50 4.22
CA ILE A 23 12.82 4.18 2.91
C ILE A 23 14.24 4.31 2.37
N LYS A 24 15.17 4.77 3.23
CA LYS A 24 16.53 5.08 2.82
C LYS A 24 17.41 3.85 2.57
N ASN A 25 17.33 2.86 3.46
CA ASN A 25 18.27 1.75 3.51
C ASN A 25 17.65 0.41 3.07
N GLY A 26 16.34 0.35 2.86
CA GLY A 26 15.61 -0.92 2.72
C GLY A 26 15.33 -1.58 4.06
N TYR A 27 14.62 -2.72 4.02
CA TYR A 27 14.27 -3.46 5.23
C TYR A 27 15.49 -4.17 5.83
N ASN A 28 16.27 -4.87 5.01
CA ASN A 28 17.35 -5.74 5.48
C ASN A 28 18.48 -4.97 6.15
N ALA A 29 18.92 -3.86 5.56
CA ALA A 29 20.01 -3.05 6.08
C ALA A 29 19.61 -2.18 7.30
N THR A 30 18.32 -1.93 7.52
CA THR A 30 17.84 -1.17 8.69
C THR A 30 17.92 -2.02 9.95
N THR A 31 18.64 -1.53 10.97
CA THR A 31 18.80 -2.22 12.26
C THR A 31 18.00 -1.58 13.37
N THR A 32 17.54 -2.40 14.35
CA THR A 32 16.88 -1.87 15.55
C THR A 32 17.80 -0.99 16.39
N GLY A 33 19.12 -1.19 16.31
CA GLY A 33 20.11 -0.35 16.98
C GLY A 33 20.14 1.09 16.43
N GLU A 34 20.10 1.25 15.09
CA GLU A 34 20.00 2.57 14.45
C GLU A 34 18.68 3.26 14.78
N ILE A 35 17.56 2.53 14.71
CA ILE A 35 16.24 3.06 15.06
C ILE A 35 16.25 3.61 16.48
N VAL A 36 16.75 2.84 17.45
CA VAL A 36 16.86 3.24 18.86
C VAL A 36 17.72 4.49 19.01
N LYS A 37 18.89 4.52 18.37
CA LYS A 37 19.83 5.64 18.43
C LYS A 37 19.20 6.93 17.88
N LEU A 38 18.60 6.87 16.68
CA LEU A 38 18.06 8.07 16.01
C LEU A 38 16.72 8.53 16.59
N SER A 39 15.92 7.60 17.16
CA SER A 39 14.68 7.95 17.86
C SER A 39 14.94 8.43 19.30
N GLU A 40 16.21 8.43 19.76
CA GLU A 40 16.58 8.73 21.15
C GLU A 40 15.78 7.90 22.15
N SER A 41 15.50 6.64 21.80
CA SER A 41 14.75 5.71 22.62
C SER A 41 15.69 4.69 23.28
N SER A 42 15.14 3.67 23.92
CA SER A 42 15.89 2.52 24.43
C SER A 42 15.47 1.23 23.71
N LYS A 43 16.34 0.22 23.71
CA LYS A 43 15.98 -1.13 23.22
C LYS A 43 14.75 -1.66 23.96
N GLY A 44 14.66 -1.43 25.28
CA GLY A 44 13.50 -1.81 26.08
C GLY A 44 12.20 -1.19 25.58
N ASN A 45 12.20 0.10 25.25
CA ASN A 45 11.03 0.78 24.70
C ASN A 45 10.63 0.26 23.34
N LEU A 46 11.59 0.05 22.45
CA LEU A 46 11.30 -0.50 21.11
C LEU A 46 10.65 -1.88 21.22
N TYR A 47 11.25 -2.78 21.98
CA TYR A 47 10.71 -4.15 22.17
C TYR A 47 9.43 -4.19 22.99
N TYR A 48 9.22 -3.25 23.91
CA TYR A 48 7.95 -3.11 24.63
C TYR A 48 6.80 -2.81 23.66
N HIS A 49 6.99 -1.86 22.72
CA HIS A 49 5.95 -1.45 21.79
C HIS A 49 5.73 -2.44 20.64
N PHE A 50 6.81 -2.98 20.07
CA PHE A 50 6.71 -3.67 18.78
C PHE A 50 7.10 -5.15 18.82
N LYS A 51 7.77 -5.61 19.87
CA LYS A 51 8.28 -6.98 20.07
C LYS A 51 9.40 -7.36 19.09
N THR A 52 9.26 -7.09 17.80
CA THR A 52 10.25 -7.42 16.75
C THR A 52 10.34 -6.32 15.69
N LYS A 53 11.39 -6.33 14.87
CA LYS A 53 11.54 -5.41 13.71
C LYS A 53 10.43 -5.65 12.68
N GLU A 54 10.04 -6.88 12.50
CA GLU A 54 8.96 -7.29 11.60
C GLU A 54 7.63 -6.66 12.00
N ASN A 55 7.28 -6.74 13.28
CA ASN A 55 6.05 -6.12 13.77
C ASN A 55 6.07 -4.59 13.68
N LEU A 56 7.23 -3.97 13.91
CA LEU A 56 7.41 -2.54 13.71
C LEU A 56 7.17 -2.16 12.24
N PHE A 57 7.75 -2.91 11.29
CA PHE A 57 7.56 -2.68 9.87
C PHE A 57 6.10 -2.88 9.44
N LEU A 58 5.46 -3.97 9.89
CA LEU A 58 4.04 -4.24 9.63
C LEU A 58 3.13 -3.15 10.19
N GLU A 59 3.45 -2.57 11.35
CA GLU A 59 2.68 -1.45 11.91
C GLU A 59 2.82 -0.20 11.05
N ILE A 60 4.02 0.09 10.53
CA ILE A 60 4.23 1.17 9.57
C ILE A 60 3.38 0.93 8.31
N LEU A 61 3.41 -0.27 7.73
CA LEU A 61 2.60 -0.59 6.56
C LEU A 61 1.10 -0.42 6.82
N ASN A 62 0.60 -0.83 7.99
CA ASN A 62 -0.79 -0.63 8.39
C ASN A 62 -1.18 0.85 8.48
N ILE A 63 -0.28 1.68 9.00
CA ILE A 63 -0.52 3.13 9.09
C ILE A 63 -0.59 3.74 7.70
N GLU A 64 0.35 3.39 6.82
CA GLU A 64 0.38 3.90 5.44
C GLU A 64 -0.84 3.43 4.65
N GLU A 65 -1.24 2.16 4.80
CA GLU A 65 -2.47 1.63 4.21
C GLU A 65 -3.70 2.41 4.68
N SER A 66 -3.80 2.71 5.98
CA SER A 66 -4.93 3.46 6.52
C SER A 66 -5.02 4.87 5.92
N LYS A 67 -3.88 5.55 5.77
CA LYS A 67 -3.81 6.87 5.11
C LYS A 67 -4.24 6.79 3.64
N TRP A 68 -3.78 5.74 2.95
CA TRP A 68 -4.14 5.51 1.55
C TRP A 68 -5.65 5.27 1.40
N GLN A 69 -6.25 4.46 2.26
CA GLN A 69 -7.70 4.22 2.28
C GLN A 69 -8.50 5.50 2.56
N GLU A 70 -8.01 6.38 3.43
CA GLU A 70 -8.64 7.68 3.67
C GLU A 70 -8.57 8.58 2.43
N GLN A 71 -7.44 8.60 1.74
CA GLN A 71 -7.29 9.33 0.47
C GLN A 71 -8.23 8.77 -0.59
N TRP A 72 -8.25 7.46 -0.77
CA TRP A 72 -9.17 6.80 -1.70
C TRP A 72 -10.63 7.17 -1.43
N LYS A 73 -11.08 7.09 -0.18
CA LYS A 73 -12.44 7.48 0.22
C LYS A 73 -12.79 8.91 -0.18
N LYS A 74 -11.85 9.83 -0.09
CA LYS A 74 -12.04 11.24 -0.48
C LYS A 74 -12.07 11.43 -2.00
N GLU A 75 -11.21 10.73 -2.71
CA GLU A 75 -11.06 10.92 -4.15
C GLU A 75 -12.16 10.20 -4.96
N GLN A 76 -12.57 9.01 -4.57
CA GLN A 76 -13.57 8.23 -5.29
C GLN A 76 -14.94 8.92 -5.39
N ILE A 77 -15.26 9.84 -4.47
CA ILE A 77 -16.53 10.58 -4.47
C ILE A 77 -16.65 11.48 -5.72
N LYS A 78 -15.53 11.87 -6.32
CA LYS A 78 -15.48 12.69 -7.53
C LYS A 78 -15.82 11.90 -8.79
N CYS A 79 -15.76 10.57 -8.74
CA CYS A 79 -16.03 9.68 -9.85
C CYS A 79 -17.54 9.48 -10.05
N LYS A 80 -17.99 9.57 -11.29
CA LYS A 80 -19.41 9.36 -11.66
C LYS A 80 -19.71 7.90 -12.01
N THR A 81 -18.68 7.16 -12.45
CA THR A 81 -18.79 5.75 -12.90
C THR A 81 -17.78 4.87 -12.20
N ASN A 82 -18.02 3.57 -12.17
CA ASN A 82 -17.05 2.62 -11.62
C ASN A 82 -15.84 2.44 -12.56
N ARG A 83 -16.03 2.71 -13.85
CA ARG A 83 -14.92 2.85 -14.80
C ARG A 83 -13.96 3.95 -14.39
N GLU A 84 -14.46 5.14 -14.05
CA GLU A 84 -13.64 6.25 -13.55
C GLU A 84 -12.96 5.89 -12.21
N LYS A 85 -13.68 5.22 -11.29
CA LYS A 85 -13.11 4.73 -10.04
C LYS A 85 -11.93 3.78 -10.28
N PHE A 86 -12.05 2.86 -11.24
CA PHE A 86 -10.99 1.92 -11.58
C PHE A 86 -9.72 2.62 -12.09
N TYR A 87 -9.87 3.58 -13.02
CA TYR A 87 -8.74 4.37 -13.50
C TYR A 87 -8.08 5.17 -12.38
N LEU A 88 -8.87 5.87 -11.58
CA LEU A 88 -8.37 6.69 -10.48
C LEU A 88 -7.65 5.83 -9.42
N TYR A 89 -8.21 4.67 -9.06
CA TYR A 89 -7.59 3.76 -8.10
C TYR A 89 -6.22 3.28 -8.58
N ASN A 90 -6.12 2.91 -9.85
CA ASN A 90 -4.88 2.47 -10.47
C ASN A 90 -3.84 3.60 -10.55
N GLU A 91 -4.27 4.83 -10.89
CA GLU A 91 -3.37 6.00 -10.93
C GLU A 91 -2.86 6.36 -9.53
N LEU A 92 -3.73 6.38 -8.54
CA LEU A 92 -3.35 6.62 -7.14
C LEU A 92 -2.36 5.57 -6.64
N SER A 93 -2.44 4.32 -7.07
CA SER A 93 -1.48 3.27 -6.72
C SER A 93 -0.05 3.56 -7.21
N LEU A 94 0.11 4.40 -8.23
CA LEU A 94 1.42 4.83 -8.75
C LEU A 94 1.92 6.14 -8.12
N THR A 95 1.01 7.04 -7.75
CA THR A 95 1.31 8.44 -7.46
C THR A 95 1.25 8.77 -5.97
N THR A 96 0.74 7.87 -5.13
CA THR A 96 0.65 8.13 -3.70
C THR A 96 2.01 8.08 -3.00
N GLU A 97 2.27 9.05 -2.15
CA GLU A 97 3.49 9.15 -1.34
C GLU A 97 3.60 8.04 -0.28
N TYR A 98 2.53 7.26 -0.04
CA TYR A 98 2.45 6.37 1.11
C TYR A 98 3.17 5.04 0.90
N TYR A 99 3.02 4.40 -0.26
CA TYR A 99 3.66 3.11 -0.53
C TYR A 99 4.92 3.20 -1.38
N TYR A 100 4.95 4.15 -2.31
CA TYR A 100 6.04 4.26 -3.25
C TYR A 100 7.42 4.37 -2.58
N PRO A 101 7.62 5.22 -1.55
CA PRO A 101 8.93 5.31 -0.88
C PRO A 101 9.35 4.03 -0.14
N LEU A 102 8.40 3.19 0.30
CA LEU A 102 8.69 1.94 1.01
C LEU A 102 8.82 0.72 0.09
N GLN A 103 8.65 0.87 -1.23
CA GLN A 103 8.54 -0.25 -2.16
C GLN A 103 9.74 -1.22 -2.09
N ASN A 104 10.97 -0.71 -2.03
CA ASN A 104 12.16 -1.55 -1.91
C ASN A 104 12.15 -2.35 -0.59
N ALA A 105 11.82 -1.69 0.52
CA ALA A 105 11.74 -2.36 1.82
C ALA A 105 10.63 -3.42 1.86
N ILE A 106 9.51 -3.16 1.18
CA ILE A 106 8.40 -4.12 1.03
C ILE A 106 8.86 -5.35 0.25
N ILE A 107 9.53 -5.18 -0.90
CA ILE A 107 10.04 -6.30 -1.72
C ILE A 107 11.01 -7.16 -0.92
N GLU A 108 11.98 -6.53 -0.22
CA GLU A 108 12.94 -7.24 0.64
C GLU A 108 12.22 -8.02 1.74
N PHE A 109 11.25 -7.38 2.40
CA PHE A 109 10.47 -8.00 3.48
C PHE A 109 9.69 -9.22 2.98
N TYR A 110 8.99 -9.12 1.86
CA TYR A 110 8.27 -10.24 1.25
C TYR A 110 9.19 -11.40 0.90
N THR A 111 10.35 -11.12 0.31
CA THR A 111 11.30 -12.16 -0.12
C THR A 111 11.82 -12.95 1.07
N GLU A 112 12.05 -12.30 2.22
CA GLU A 112 12.57 -12.94 3.42
C GLU A 112 11.51 -13.69 4.21
N TYR A 113 10.32 -13.12 4.36
CA TYR A 113 9.30 -13.59 5.30
C TYR A 113 8.13 -14.38 4.70
N TYR A 114 8.06 -14.50 3.39
CA TYR A 114 7.02 -15.29 2.71
C TYR A 114 6.91 -16.75 3.22
N LYS A 115 7.93 -17.23 3.92
CA LYS A 115 8.01 -18.61 4.45
C LYS A 115 7.50 -18.76 5.90
N THR A 116 7.08 -17.69 6.57
CA THR A 116 6.73 -17.70 8.00
C THR A 116 5.23 -17.50 8.21
N ASN A 117 4.49 -18.52 8.68
CA ASN A 117 3.03 -18.52 8.78
C ASN A 117 2.42 -17.31 9.51
N SER A 118 3.00 -16.88 10.64
CA SER A 118 2.41 -15.76 11.42
C SER A 118 2.51 -14.39 10.73
N ILE A 119 3.52 -14.19 9.91
CA ILE A 119 3.70 -12.97 9.12
C ILE A 119 2.82 -13.02 7.89
N ASN A 120 2.70 -14.20 7.26
CA ASN A 120 1.82 -14.40 6.12
C ASN A 120 0.37 -14.03 6.40
N GLU A 121 -0.17 -14.38 7.57
CA GLU A 121 -1.53 -13.98 7.94
C GLU A 121 -1.71 -12.46 8.00
N LYS A 122 -0.72 -11.73 8.53
CA LYS A 122 -0.77 -10.27 8.61
C LYS A 122 -0.62 -9.62 7.24
N MET A 123 0.26 -10.16 6.41
CA MET A 123 0.44 -9.70 5.03
C MET A 123 -0.81 -9.97 4.18
N ASN A 124 -1.38 -11.16 4.27
CA ASN A 124 -2.63 -11.51 3.58
C ASN A 124 -3.79 -10.55 3.96
N LYS A 125 -3.84 -10.07 5.21
CA LYS A 125 -4.83 -9.07 5.63
C LYS A 125 -4.62 -7.72 4.93
N LEU A 126 -3.37 -7.30 4.72
CA LEU A 126 -3.06 -6.08 3.97
C LEU A 126 -3.41 -6.24 2.49
N GLU A 127 -3.01 -7.36 1.88
CA GLU A 127 -3.34 -7.68 0.48
C GLU A 127 -4.85 -7.76 0.24
N ASN A 128 -5.60 -8.38 1.16
CA ASN A 128 -7.05 -8.50 1.04
C ASN A 128 -7.71 -7.12 1.01
N LYS A 129 -7.26 -6.15 1.81
CA LYS A 129 -7.81 -4.78 1.75
C LYS A 129 -7.66 -4.15 0.35
N TYR A 130 -6.53 -4.42 -0.30
CA TYR A 130 -6.26 -3.95 -1.65
C TYR A 130 -7.17 -4.63 -2.68
N ILE A 131 -7.36 -5.94 -2.57
CA ILE A 131 -8.27 -6.73 -3.41
C ILE A 131 -9.74 -6.30 -3.18
N ASP A 132 -10.12 -6.03 -1.93
CA ASP A 132 -11.49 -5.65 -1.55
C ASP A 132 -11.94 -4.34 -2.24
N ALA A 133 -11.03 -3.39 -2.45
CA ALA A 133 -11.37 -2.18 -3.17
C ALA A 133 -11.75 -2.46 -4.64
N TYR A 134 -11.00 -3.32 -5.33
CA TYR A 134 -11.38 -3.78 -6.68
C TYR A 134 -12.69 -4.54 -6.66
N HIS A 135 -12.90 -5.38 -5.66
CA HIS A 135 -14.15 -6.14 -5.52
C HIS A 135 -15.37 -5.20 -5.42
N VAL A 136 -15.26 -4.12 -4.64
CA VAL A 136 -16.33 -3.12 -4.53
C VAL A 136 -16.57 -2.43 -5.87
N ILE A 137 -15.52 -1.96 -6.54
CA ILE A 137 -15.62 -1.29 -7.84
C ILE A 137 -16.31 -2.19 -8.87
N PHE A 138 -15.89 -3.46 -9.01
CA PHE A 138 -16.46 -4.37 -9.99
C PHE A 138 -17.88 -4.80 -9.65
N LYS A 139 -18.18 -5.05 -8.37
CA LYS A 139 -19.53 -5.40 -7.92
C LYS A 139 -20.52 -4.26 -8.17
N GLU A 140 -20.15 -3.01 -7.82
CA GLU A 140 -20.97 -1.84 -8.09
C GLU A 140 -21.17 -1.61 -9.59
N GLY A 141 -20.13 -1.79 -10.39
CA GLY A 141 -20.20 -1.65 -11.84
C GLY A 141 -21.09 -2.71 -12.49
N ASN A 142 -21.12 -3.94 -11.97
CA ASN A 142 -22.10 -4.95 -12.38
C ASN A 142 -23.53 -4.50 -12.08
N LEU A 143 -23.77 -3.99 -10.86
CA LEU A 143 -25.08 -3.51 -10.45
C LEU A 143 -25.57 -2.33 -11.31
N ASN A 144 -24.63 -1.48 -11.73
CA ASN A 144 -24.93 -0.29 -12.55
C ASN A 144 -24.97 -0.61 -14.07
N GLY A 145 -24.72 -1.87 -14.46
CA GLY A 145 -24.74 -2.28 -15.86
C GLY A 145 -23.53 -1.82 -16.69
N GLU A 146 -22.44 -1.36 -16.04
CA GLU A 146 -21.23 -0.93 -16.73
C GLU A 146 -20.45 -2.10 -17.35
N TRP A 147 -20.60 -3.31 -16.79
CA TRP A 147 -20.04 -4.58 -17.26
C TRP A 147 -20.89 -5.77 -16.81
N CYS A 148 -20.50 -6.97 -17.22
CA CYS A 148 -21.15 -8.22 -16.85
C CYS A 148 -20.10 -9.25 -16.44
N ILE A 149 -19.63 -9.16 -15.21
CA ILE A 149 -18.60 -10.03 -14.64
C ILE A 149 -19.29 -11.16 -13.88
N ASN A 150 -19.06 -12.42 -14.30
CA ASN A 150 -19.62 -13.59 -13.62
C ASN A 150 -18.88 -13.89 -12.31
N ASP A 151 -17.54 -13.82 -12.32
CA ASP A 151 -16.71 -14.05 -11.13
C ASP A 151 -15.96 -12.79 -10.74
N VAL A 152 -16.64 -11.94 -9.96
CA VAL A 152 -16.07 -10.69 -9.45
C VAL A 152 -14.84 -10.93 -8.58
N ASN A 153 -14.81 -12.05 -7.81
CA ASN A 153 -13.67 -12.36 -6.96
C ASN A 153 -12.40 -12.64 -7.79
N ALA A 154 -12.52 -13.48 -8.83
CA ALA A 154 -11.39 -13.78 -9.71
C ALA A 154 -10.89 -12.52 -10.43
N VAL A 155 -11.81 -11.72 -11.00
CA VAL A 155 -11.47 -10.50 -11.74
C VAL A 155 -10.80 -9.48 -10.81
N SER A 156 -11.26 -9.33 -9.56
CA SER A 156 -10.64 -8.44 -8.58
C SER A 156 -9.22 -8.84 -8.23
N LYS A 157 -8.98 -10.13 -8.01
CA LYS A 157 -7.62 -10.67 -7.76
C LYS A 157 -6.69 -10.47 -8.95
N ILE A 158 -7.19 -10.72 -10.18
CA ILE A 158 -6.40 -10.52 -11.41
C ILE A 158 -6.02 -9.05 -11.55
N ALA A 159 -6.97 -8.11 -11.37
CA ALA A 159 -6.71 -6.69 -11.45
C ALA A 159 -5.68 -6.24 -10.40
N ALA A 160 -5.88 -6.61 -9.14
CA ALA A 160 -4.99 -6.28 -8.04
C ALA A 160 -3.56 -6.77 -8.29
N ASN A 161 -3.38 -8.02 -8.70
CA ASN A 161 -2.06 -8.59 -8.97
C ASN A 161 -1.39 -7.98 -10.20
N ALA A 162 -2.15 -7.69 -11.26
CA ALA A 162 -1.60 -7.03 -12.44
C ALA A 162 -1.12 -5.61 -12.12
N VAL A 163 -1.92 -4.83 -11.38
CA VAL A 163 -1.55 -3.49 -10.94
C VAL A 163 -0.34 -3.52 -10.00
N ASN A 164 -0.33 -4.44 -9.02
CA ASN A 164 0.83 -4.61 -8.14
C ASN A 164 2.10 -4.97 -8.93
N GLY A 165 1.99 -5.82 -9.95
CA GLY A 165 3.09 -6.13 -10.86
C GLY A 165 3.60 -4.88 -11.59
N ILE A 166 2.71 -4.06 -12.15
CA ILE A 166 3.09 -2.80 -12.80
C ILE A 166 3.79 -1.87 -11.80
N VAL A 167 3.20 -1.66 -10.61
CA VAL A 167 3.78 -0.80 -9.56
C VAL A 167 5.19 -1.28 -9.18
N THR A 168 5.35 -2.57 -8.92
CA THR A 168 6.59 -3.17 -8.45
C THR A 168 7.71 -3.18 -9.50
N PHE A 169 7.41 -3.64 -10.72
CA PHE A 169 8.45 -3.82 -11.74
C PHE A 169 8.77 -2.57 -12.55
N THR A 170 8.02 -1.49 -12.36
CA THR A 170 8.30 -0.21 -13.04
C THR A 170 8.72 0.90 -12.08
N HIS A 171 8.98 0.60 -10.81
CA HIS A 171 9.19 1.62 -9.78
C HIS A 171 10.39 2.56 -10.05
N GLU A 172 11.41 2.11 -10.78
CA GLU A 172 12.56 2.92 -11.19
C GLU A 172 12.33 3.73 -12.48
N GLN A 173 11.22 3.49 -13.19
CA GLN A 173 10.92 4.17 -14.44
C GLN A 173 10.35 5.57 -14.19
N ASN A 174 10.36 6.40 -15.24
CA ASN A 174 9.76 7.72 -15.22
C ASN A 174 8.26 7.63 -14.91
N ILE A 175 7.76 8.48 -14.01
CA ILE A 175 6.36 8.46 -13.56
C ILE A 175 5.36 8.61 -14.71
N ASN A 176 5.66 9.44 -15.72
CA ASN A 176 4.77 9.64 -16.87
C ASN A 176 4.66 8.37 -17.74
N GLU A 177 5.74 7.60 -17.86
CA GLU A 177 5.73 6.32 -18.57
C GLU A 177 4.94 5.26 -17.80
N ARG A 178 5.09 5.23 -16.48
CA ARG A 178 4.32 4.36 -15.59
C ARG A 178 2.83 4.65 -15.66
N ILE A 179 2.42 5.93 -15.64
CA ILE A 179 1.02 6.35 -15.79
C ILE A 179 0.48 5.93 -17.16
N LYS A 180 1.24 6.11 -18.25
CA LYS A 180 0.83 5.66 -19.59
C LYS A 180 0.61 4.16 -19.64
N LEU A 181 1.52 3.37 -19.05
CA LEU A 181 1.41 1.92 -18.99
C LEU A 181 0.18 1.49 -18.18
N MET A 182 -0.05 2.10 -17.02
CA MET A 182 -1.19 1.83 -16.17
C MET A 182 -2.52 2.16 -16.86
N ASN A 183 -2.59 3.28 -17.56
CA ASN A 183 -3.77 3.66 -18.33
C ASN A 183 -4.01 2.70 -19.50
N LYS A 184 -2.95 2.22 -20.15
CA LYS A 184 -3.07 1.21 -21.22
C LYS A 184 -3.55 -0.13 -20.67
N PHE A 185 -3.01 -0.57 -19.53
CA PHE A 185 -3.53 -1.74 -18.83
C PHE A 185 -5.01 -1.58 -18.50
N SER A 186 -5.40 -0.46 -17.87
CA SER A 186 -6.79 -0.18 -17.48
C SER A 186 -7.74 -0.23 -18.68
N GLN A 187 -7.33 0.35 -19.81
CA GLN A 187 -8.09 0.34 -21.05
C GLN A 187 -8.30 -1.09 -21.56
N ILE A 188 -7.21 -1.87 -21.69
CA ILE A 188 -7.26 -3.24 -22.21
C ILE A 188 -8.11 -4.12 -21.29
N PHE A 189 -7.89 -4.01 -19.98
CA PHE A 189 -8.57 -4.82 -18.98
C PHE A 189 -10.08 -4.58 -19.00
N LEU A 190 -10.51 -3.31 -18.92
CA LEU A 190 -11.94 -2.99 -18.92
C LEU A 190 -12.63 -3.26 -20.26
N ASN A 191 -11.93 -3.14 -21.40
CA ASN A 191 -12.49 -3.51 -22.70
C ASN A 191 -12.75 -5.02 -22.81
N GLY A 192 -11.91 -5.85 -22.14
CA GLY A 192 -12.14 -7.29 -22.04
C GLY A 192 -13.31 -7.69 -21.16
N LEU A 193 -13.83 -6.79 -20.31
CA LEU A 193 -15.00 -6.98 -19.44
C LEU A 193 -16.29 -6.41 -20.05
N SER A 194 -16.17 -5.60 -21.10
CA SER A 194 -17.33 -5.01 -21.78
C SER A 194 -18.01 -6.04 -22.67
N LYS A 195 -19.36 -5.94 -22.75
CA LYS A 195 -20.15 -6.77 -23.68
C LYS A 195 -19.89 -6.40 -25.12
#